data_1bf0742f2bdb623d07919a924bea1f26
#
_entry.id   1bf0742f2bdb623d07919a924bea1f26
#
_cell.length_a   1.000
_cell.length_b   1.000
_cell.length_c   1.000
_cell.angle_alpha   90.00
_cell.angle_beta   90.00
_cell.angle_gamma   90.00
#
_symmetry.space_group_name_H-M   'P 1'
#
loop_
_entity.id
_entity.type
_entity.pdbx_description
1 polymer ?
#
loop_
_entity_poly.entity_id
_entity_poly.type
_entity_poly.pdbx_seq_one_letter_code
_entity_poly.pdbx_strand_id
1 'polypeptide(L)'
;MPTRDDIVILASYNAAMNARVYAAAASLSQDVLLADRGAFFGSIMGTLNHIVAGDTIWLRRFMRHPSAFASLRPMADMPAPTGLAYRYSDELPVLHQHRVRLDAIITAFAAEVSDRDLAQPLSYKNARGDNRKNFGSLLLHFFNHQTHHRGQASTLLSQSSVDIGVTDLLEWLPDQH
;
A
#
# COMPACT_ATOMS: atom_id res chain seq x y z
N MET A 1 -14.91 -13.35 -6.89
CA MET A 1 -13.95 -12.31 -7.32
C MET A 1 -14.40 -11.02 -6.68
N PRO A 2 -13.50 -10.09 -6.34
CA PRO A 2 -13.92 -8.79 -5.81
C PRO A 2 -14.73 -8.04 -6.86
N THR A 3 -15.63 -7.19 -6.39
CA THR A 3 -16.35 -6.20 -7.20
C THR A 3 -15.58 -4.87 -7.23
N ARG A 4 -15.97 -3.96 -8.14
CA ARG A 4 -15.45 -2.59 -8.13
C ARG A 4 -15.66 -1.91 -6.77
N ASP A 5 -16.82 -2.11 -6.16
CA ASP A 5 -17.16 -1.48 -4.88
C ASP A 5 -16.28 -2.00 -3.74
N ASP A 6 -15.94 -3.29 -3.72
CA ASP A 6 -14.95 -3.84 -2.79
C ASP A 6 -13.59 -3.15 -2.93
N ILE A 7 -13.15 -2.88 -4.17
CA ILE A 7 -11.88 -2.21 -4.44
C ILE A 7 -11.89 -0.75 -3.96
N VAL A 8 -13.01 -0.04 -4.15
CA VAL A 8 -13.19 1.34 -3.65
C VAL A 8 -13.15 1.39 -2.12
N ILE A 9 -13.86 0.47 -1.45
CA ILE A 9 -13.85 0.35 0.02
C ILE A 9 -12.43 0.08 0.52
N LEU A 10 -11.73 -0.90 -0.06
CA LEU A 10 -10.38 -1.25 0.33
C LEU A 10 -9.39 -0.08 0.11
N ALA A 11 -9.54 0.69 -0.96
CA ALA A 11 -8.71 1.87 -1.22
C ALA A 11 -8.94 2.97 -0.17
N SER A 12 -10.18 3.25 0.18
CA SER A 12 -10.55 4.25 1.18
C SER A 12 -10.05 3.84 2.58
N TYR A 13 -10.29 2.59 2.97
CA TYR A 13 -9.76 2.00 4.20
C TYR A 13 -8.23 2.11 4.25
N ASN A 14 -7.55 1.73 3.16
CA ASN A 14 -6.10 1.76 3.09
C ASN A 14 -5.54 3.17 3.31
N ALA A 15 -6.09 4.19 2.67
CA ALA A 15 -5.67 5.57 2.83
C ALA A 15 -5.86 6.06 4.28
N ALA A 16 -7.01 5.76 4.90
CA ALA A 16 -7.28 6.12 6.28
C ALA A 16 -6.32 5.45 7.27
N MET A 17 -6.05 4.14 7.09
CA MET A 17 -5.12 3.41 7.95
C MET A 17 -3.67 3.86 7.78
N ASN A 18 -3.26 4.21 6.56
CA ASN A 18 -1.94 4.80 6.32
C ASN A 18 -1.80 6.15 7.04
N ALA A 19 -2.81 7.02 6.95
CA ALA A 19 -2.81 8.30 7.66
C ALA A 19 -2.64 8.12 9.18
N ARG A 20 -3.37 7.16 9.80
CA ARG A 20 -3.25 6.84 11.23
C ARG A 20 -1.84 6.37 11.60
N VAL A 21 -1.27 5.42 10.83
CA VAL A 21 0.08 4.89 11.08
C VAL A 21 1.14 5.98 10.99
N TYR A 22 1.07 6.85 9.97
CA TYR A 22 2.04 7.93 9.81
C TYR A 22 1.88 9.01 10.87
N ALA A 23 0.64 9.35 11.29
CA ALA A 23 0.38 10.25 12.41
C ALA A 23 0.94 9.69 13.73
N ALA A 24 0.74 8.40 13.99
CA ALA A 24 1.29 7.72 15.14
C ALA A 24 2.83 7.71 15.11
N ALA A 25 3.43 7.38 13.98
CA ALA A 25 4.88 7.38 13.80
C ALA A 25 5.50 8.78 14.01
N ALA A 26 4.79 9.86 13.65
CA ALA A 26 5.24 11.24 13.81
C ALA A 26 5.40 11.68 15.29
N SER A 27 4.83 10.94 16.24
CA SER A 27 5.02 11.19 17.68
C SER A 27 6.37 10.66 18.22
N LEU A 28 7.08 9.87 17.44
CA LEU A 28 8.33 9.23 17.82
C LEU A 28 9.55 9.99 17.30
N SER A 29 10.65 9.92 18.03
CA SER A 29 11.93 10.47 17.55
C SER A 29 12.47 9.67 16.36
N GLN A 30 13.32 10.30 15.57
CA GLN A 30 14.02 9.68 14.44
C GLN A 30 14.79 8.42 14.86
N ASP A 31 15.47 8.47 16.00
CA ASP A 31 16.25 7.33 16.53
C ASP A 31 15.35 6.13 16.83
N VAL A 32 14.17 6.36 17.42
CA VAL A 32 13.20 5.30 17.72
C VAL A 32 12.61 4.71 16.43
N LEU A 33 12.34 5.55 15.43
CA LEU A 33 11.82 5.10 14.13
C LEU A 33 12.82 4.24 13.36
N LEU A 34 14.12 4.50 13.51
CA LEU A 34 15.21 3.79 12.82
C LEU A 34 15.78 2.62 13.63
N ALA A 35 15.51 2.56 14.94
CA ALA A 35 16.04 1.52 15.82
C ALA A 35 15.67 0.12 15.30
N ASP A 36 16.66 -0.77 15.26
CA ASP A 36 16.43 -2.18 14.93
C ASP A 36 15.60 -2.83 16.05
N ARG A 37 14.47 -3.40 15.65
CA ARG A 37 13.49 -4.07 16.52
C ARG A 37 13.44 -5.59 16.28
N GLY A 38 14.39 -6.16 15.54
CA GLY A 38 14.37 -7.56 15.14
C GLY A 38 13.22 -7.92 14.19
N ALA A 39 12.55 -6.92 13.61
CA ALA A 39 11.50 -7.13 12.62
C ALA A 39 12.09 -7.49 11.26
N PHE A 40 11.30 -8.10 10.35
CA PHE A 40 11.78 -8.51 9.02
C PHE A 40 12.44 -7.37 8.23
N PHE A 41 11.92 -6.15 8.35
CA PHE A 41 12.52 -4.93 7.75
C PHE A 41 13.31 -4.08 8.76
N GLY A 42 13.72 -4.68 9.86
CA GLY A 42 14.56 -4.09 10.91
C GLY A 42 13.80 -3.12 11.82
N SER A 43 13.19 -2.08 11.27
CA SER A 43 12.64 -0.95 12.02
C SER A 43 11.25 -0.53 11.55
N ILE A 44 10.63 0.42 12.28
CA ILE A 44 9.39 1.08 11.84
C ILE A 44 9.60 1.72 10.46
N MET A 45 10.67 2.54 10.29
CA MET A 45 11.00 3.17 9.02
C MET A 45 11.27 2.15 7.90
N GLY A 46 11.95 1.04 8.21
CA GLY A 46 12.16 -0.05 7.26
C GLY A 46 10.85 -0.65 6.76
N THR A 47 9.91 -0.91 7.67
CA THR A 47 8.59 -1.45 7.34
C THR A 47 7.75 -0.46 6.51
N LEU A 48 7.74 0.83 6.87
CA LEU A 48 7.02 1.86 6.12
C LEU A 48 7.61 2.06 4.71
N ASN A 49 8.94 2.06 4.57
CA ASN A 49 9.61 2.09 3.26
C ASN A 49 9.23 0.89 2.40
N HIS A 50 9.17 -0.31 3.00
CA HIS A 50 8.77 -1.53 2.28
C HIS A 50 7.33 -1.43 1.74
N ILE A 51 6.38 -0.90 2.51
CA ILE A 51 5.01 -0.70 2.04
C ILE A 51 5.00 0.24 0.81
N VAL A 52 5.69 1.39 0.89
CA VAL A 52 5.79 2.33 -0.23
C VAL A 52 6.46 1.69 -1.45
N ALA A 53 7.52 0.91 -1.27
CA ALA A 53 8.20 0.21 -2.35
C ALA A 53 7.32 -0.86 -2.99
N GLY A 54 6.64 -1.68 -2.18
CA GLY A 54 5.72 -2.71 -2.65
C GLY A 54 4.56 -2.12 -3.46
N ASP A 55 3.95 -1.05 -2.96
CA ASP A 55 2.86 -0.36 -3.65
C ASP A 55 3.32 0.21 -4.99
N THR A 56 4.49 0.87 -5.02
CA THR A 56 5.04 1.42 -6.25
C THR A 56 5.31 0.33 -7.28
N ILE A 57 5.87 -0.81 -6.87
CA ILE A 57 6.11 -1.96 -7.75
C ILE A 57 4.80 -2.47 -8.35
N TRP A 58 3.75 -2.64 -7.52
CA TRP A 58 2.47 -3.15 -7.98
C TRP A 58 1.72 -2.18 -8.88
N LEU A 59 1.64 -0.91 -8.53
CA LEU A 59 0.99 0.11 -9.37
C LEU A 59 1.68 0.23 -10.74
N ARG A 60 3.02 0.14 -10.79
CA ARG A 60 3.75 0.11 -12.07
C ARG A 60 3.47 -1.16 -12.90
N ARG A 61 3.16 -2.30 -12.25
CA ARG A 61 2.68 -3.50 -12.97
C ARG A 61 1.26 -3.29 -13.49
N PHE A 62 0.39 -2.65 -12.71
CA PHE A 62 -0.99 -2.35 -13.11
C PHE A 62 -1.08 -1.37 -14.29
N MET A 63 -0.09 -0.48 -14.48
CA MET A 63 0.01 0.35 -15.70
C MET A 63 0.04 -0.47 -17.00
N ARG A 64 0.38 -1.76 -16.94
CA ARG A 64 0.41 -2.66 -18.11
C ARG A 64 -0.95 -3.28 -18.43
N HIS A 65 -1.98 -2.96 -17.68
CA HIS A 65 -3.32 -3.45 -17.96
C HIS A 65 -3.84 -2.86 -19.28
N PRO A 66 -4.54 -3.66 -20.13
CA PRO A 66 -5.04 -3.19 -21.44
C PRO A 66 -5.93 -1.95 -21.37
N SER A 67 -6.64 -1.72 -20.27
CA SER A 67 -7.47 -0.53 -20.04
C SER A 67 -6.69 0.77 -19.91
N ALA A 68 -5.35 0.71 -19.76
CA ALA A 68 -4.46 1.86 -19.73
C ALA A 68 -4.93 2.99 -18.79
N PHE A 69 -5.24 2.64 -17.55
CA PHE A 69 -5.82 3.54 -16.53
C PHE A 69 -5.11 4.89 -16.45
N ALA A 70 -5.89 5.97 -16.65
CA ALA A 70 -5.37 7.34 -16.65
C ALA A 70 -4.85 7.76 -15.28
N SER A 71 -5.49 7.29 -14.20
CA SER A 71 -5.09 7.51 -12.81
C SER A 71 -3.70 6.99 -12.46
N LEU A 72 -3.18 6.00 -13.19
CA LEU A 72 -1.84 5.44 -12.97
C LEU A 72 -0.73 6.17 -13.72
N ARG A 73 -1.02 7.11 -14.62
CA ARG A 73 0.01 7.87 -15.38
C ARG A 73 1.06 8.54 -14.49
N PRO A 74 0.70 9.13 -13.31
CA PRO A 74 1.68 9.74 -12.43
C PRO A 74 2.74 8.78 -11.87
N MET A 75 2.52 7.46 -11.98
CA MET A 75 3.51 6.46 -11.56
C MET A 75 4.75 6.41 -12.46
N ALA A 76 4.66 6.95 -13.69
CA ALA A 76 5.81 7.03 -14.60
C ALA A 76 6.93 7.90 -14.02
N ASP A 77 6.56 8.99 -13.30
CA ASP A 77 7.48 9.97 -12.73
C ASP A 77 7.97 9.62 -11.32
N MET A 78 7.44 8.56 -10.72
CA MET A 78 7.89 8.11 -9.40
C MET A 78 9.15 7.25 -9.52
N PRO A 79 10.15 7.41 -8.62
CA PRO A 79 11.32 6.55 -8.58
C PRO A 79 10.92 5.07 -8.53
N ALA A 80 11.49 4.25 -9.44
CA ALA A 80 11.22 2.83 -9.46
C ALA A 80 12.09 2.11 -8.41
N PRO A 81 11.49 1.36 -7.46
CA PRO A 81 12.29 0.59 -6.51
C PRO A 81 13.10 -0.48 -7.22
N THR A 82 14.36 -0.66 -6.83
CA THR A 82 15.24 -1.72 -7.34
C THR A 82 14.98 -3.07 -6.67
N GLY A 83 14.15 -3.09 -5.62
CA GLY A 83 13.77 -4.29 -4.88
C GLY A 83 12.88 -3.98 -3.67
N LEU A 84 12.48 -5.02 -2.95
CA LEU A 84 11.57 -4.91 -1.81
C LEU A 84 12.19 -4.22 -0.58
N ALA A 85 13.52 -4.17 -0.50
CA ALA A 85 14.26 -3.48 0.56
C ALA A 85 14.65 -2.04 0.17
N TYR A 86 14.12 -1.53 -0.96
CA TYR A 86 14.38 -0.16 -1.41
C TYR A 86 13.88 0.85 -0.37
N ARG A 87 14.72 1.84 -0.06
CA ARG A 87 14.40 2.92 0.88
C ARG A 87 14.24 4.23 0.12
N TYR A 88 13.06 4.81 0.21
CA TYR A 88 12.78 6.13 -0.37
C TYR A 88 13.37 7.25 0.49
N SER A 89 13.30 7.08 1.82
CA SER A 89 13.85 8.05 2.77
C SER A 89 13.99 7.41 4.15
N ASP A 90 14.95 7.90 4.90
CA ASP A 90 15.07 7.67 6.35
C ASP A 90 14.37 8.78 7.16
N GLU A 91 13.88 9.82 6.50
CA GLU A 91 13.12 10.91 7.11
C GLU A 91 11.62 10.67 6.95
N LEU A 92 10.90 10.59 8.08
CA LEU A 92 9.45 10.32 8.08
C LEU A 92 8.64 11.34 7.26
N PRO A 93 8.86 12.66 7.34
CA PRO A 93 8.10 13.63 6.55
C PRO A 93 8.24 13.42 5.04
N VAL A 94 9.44 13.06 4.57
CA VAL A 94 9.70 12.79 3.15
C VAL A 94 9.00 11.50 2.71
N LEU A 95 9.10 10.44 3.51
CA LEU A 95 8.41 9.17 3.22
C LEU A 95 6.89 9.35 3.26
N HIS A 96 6.36 10.18 4.17
CA HIS A 96 4.94 10.50 4.25
C HIS A 96 4.43 11.21 2.99
N GLN A 97 5.20 12.12 2.40
CA GLN A 97 4.83 12.74 1.12
C GLN A 97 4.68 11.71 0.00
N HIS A 98 5.58 10.72 -0.08
CA HIS A 98 5.44 9.61 -1.01
C HIS A 98 4.17 8.80 -0.73
N ARG A 99 3.87 8.51 0.55
CA ARG A 99 2.67 7.77 0.95
C ARG A 99 1.38 8.50 0.54
N VAL A 100 1.28 9.78 0.85
CA VAL A 100 0.11 10.60 0.50
C VAL A 100 -0.13 10.61 -1.02
N ARG A 101 0.95 10.78 -1.80
CA ARG A 101 0.86 10.72 -3.27
C ARG A 101 0.37 9.37 -3.77
N LEU A 102 0.87 8.27 -3.20
CA LEU A 102 0.43 6.91 -3.57
C LEU A 102 -1.03 6.67 -3.17
N ASP A 103 -1.47 7.11 -1.98
CA ASP A 103 -2.85 6.94 -1.55
C ASP A 103 -3.83 7.69 -2.47
N ALA A 104 -3.48 8.90 -2.91
CA ALA A 104 -4.28 9.64 -3.89
C ALA A 104 -4.37 8.90 -5.24
N ILE A 105 -3.26 8.34 -5.72
CA ILE A 105 -3.24 7.54 -6.96
C ILE A 105 -4.08 6.26 -6.80
N ILE A 106 -3.93 5.54 -5.68
CA ILE A 106 -4.68 4.30 -5.39
C ILE A 106 -6.19 4.58 -5.34
N THR A 107 -6.60 5.67 -4.68
CA THR A 107 -8.02 6.06 -4.59
C THR A 107 -8.59 6.41 -5.97
N ALA A 108 -7.88 7.21 -6.76
CA ALA A 108 -8.30 7.55 -8.12
C ALA A 108 -8.36 6.31 -9.03
N PHE A 109 -7.38 5.43 -8.91
CA PHE A 109 -7.33 4.17 -9.65
C PHE A 109 -8.49 3.23 -9.28
N ALA A 110 -8.79 3.07 -7.99
CA ALA A 110 -9.91 2.26 -7.53
C ALA A 110 -11.26 2.76 -8.08
N ALA A 111 -11.43 4.07 -8.20
CA ALA A 111 -12.62 4.68 -8.78
C ALA A 111 -12.73 4.47 -10.31
N GLU A 112 -11.59 4.31 -11.02
CA GLU A 112 -11.52 4.12 -12.47
C GLU A 112 -11.73 2.65 -12.88
N VAL A 113 -11.34 1.68 -12.04
CA VAL A 113 -11.47 0.24 -12.32
C VAL A 113 -12.94 -0.17 -12.45
N SER A 114 -13.24 -1.03 -13.42
CA SER A 114 -14.56 -1.65 -13.60
C SER A 114 -14.54 -3.15 -13.31
N ASP A 115 -15.71 -3.76 -13.06
CA ASP A 115 -15.84 -5.21 -12.89
C ASP A 115 -15.34 -5.99 -14.12
N ARG A 116 -15.50 -5.39 -15.32
CA ARG A 116 -14.95 -5.96 -16.56
C ARG A 116 -13.42 -6.03 -16.51
N ASP A 117 -12.76 -5.01 -15.99
CA ASP A 117 -11.30 -4.99 -15.83
C ASP A 117 -10.85 -6.03 -14.81
N LEU A 118 -11.56 -6.15 -13.68
CA LEU A 118 -11.27 -7.11 -12.62
C LEU A 118 -11.32 -8.57 -13.12
N ALA A 119 -12.17 -8.85 -14.10
CA ALA A 119 -12.29 -10.18 -14.70
C ALA A 119 -11.13 -10.53 -15.66
N GLN A 120 -10.35 -9.55 -16.13
CA GLN A 120 -9.29 -9.78 -17.10
C GLN A 120 -8.01 -10.33 -16.44
N PRO A 121 -7.15 -11.02 -17.21
CA PRO A 121 -5.82 -11.38 -16.73
C PRO A 121 -4.84 -10.22 -16.92
N LEU A 122 -3.91 -10.09 -15.99
CA LEU A 122 -2.74 -9.23 -16.11
C LEU A 122 -1.47 -10.07 -16.25
N SER A 123 -0.66 -9.78 -17.27
CA SER A 123 0.67 -10.34 -17.43
C SER A 123 1.72 -9.40 -16.83
N TYR A 124 2.61 -9.95 -16.00
CA TYR A 124 3.69 -9.19 -15.38
C TYR A 124 4.92 -10.07 -15.14
N LYS A 125 6.07 -9.44 -14.92
CA LYS A 125 7.33 -10.13 -14.61
C LYS A 125 7.75 -9.87 -13.17
N ASN A 126 8.29 -10.89 -12.52
CA ASN A 126 8.95 -10.79 -11.22
C ASN A 126 10.29 -11.55 -11.24
N ALA A 127 10.96 -11.65 -10.09
CA ALA A 127 12.24 -12.33 -9.96
C ALA A 127 12.20 -13.85 -10.33
N ARG A 128 10.99 -14.46 -10.32
CA ARG A 128 10.77 -15.87 -10.69
C ARG A 128 10.40 -16.06 -12.17
N GLY A 129 10.30 -14.97 -12.96
CA GLY A 129 9.94 -15.00 -14.37
C GLY A 129 8.58 -14.39 -14.69
N ASP A 130 8.04 -14.80 -15.85
CA ASP A 130 6.77 -14.30 -16.37
C ASP A 130 5.58 -14.91 -15.63
N ASN A 131 4.59 -14.08 -15.37
CA ASN A 131 3.37 -14.45 -14.65
C ASN A 131 2.16 -13.91 -15.39
N ARG A 132 1.03 -14.64 -15.31
CA ARG A 132 -0.27 -14.19 -15.78
C ARG A 132 -1.33 -14.61 -14.75
N LYS A 133 -2.02 -13.64 -14.17
CA LYS A 133 -3.00 -13.88 -13.10
C LYS A 133 -4.23 -13.00 -13.31
N ASN A 134 -5.36 -13.39 -12.72
CA ASN A 134 -6.57 -12.57 -12.71
C ASN A 134 -6.30 -11.23 -12.01
N PHE A 135 -6.74 -10.12 -12.63
CA PHE A 135 -6.43 -8.78 -12.14
C PHE A 135 -7.11 -8.46 -10.81
N GLY A 136 -8.38 -8.85 -10.63
CA GLY A 136 -9.08 -8.69 -9.35
C GLY A 136 -8.38 -9.42 -8.20
N SER A 137 -7.87 -10.64 -8.46
CA SER A 137 -7.07 -11.38 -7.45
C SER A 137 -5.75 -10.69 -7.13
N LEU A 138 -5.13 -10.02 -8.11
CA LEU A 138 -3.91 -9.23 -7.87
C LEU A 138 -4.21 -7.98 -7.04
N LEU A 139 -5.38 -7.34 -7.21
CA LEU A 139 -5.81 -6.22 -6.37
C LEU A 139 -6.10 -6.67 -4.93
N LEU A 140 -6.72 -7.82 -4.72
CA LEU A 140 -6.86 -8.40 -3.37
C LEU A 140 -5.49 -8.67 -2.74
N HIS A 141 -4.55 -9.24 -3.50
CA HIS A 141 -3.18 -9.42 -3.01
C HIS A 141 -2.53 -8.08 -2.64
N PHE A 142 -2.70 -7.05 -3.46
CA PHE A 142 -2.16 -5.71 -3.24
C PHE A 142 -2.63 -5.11 -1.91
N PHE A 143 -3.93 -5.11 -1.64
CA PHE A 143 -4.48 -4.58 -0.39
C PHE A 143 -4.15 -5.48 0.83
N ASN A 144 -4.15 -6.81 0.65
CA ASN A 144 -3.76 -7.73 1.71
C ASN A 144 -2.29 -7.57 2.10
N HIS A 145 -1.40 -7.34 1.14
CA HIS A 145 0.02 -7.05 1.39
C HIS A 145 0.19 -5.79 2.24
N GLN A 146 -0.53 -4.71 1.93
CA GLN A 146 -0.51 -3.48 2.73
C GLN A 146 -1.03 -3.72 4.14
N THR A 147 -2.15 -4.42 4.29
CA THR A 147 -2.74 -4.75 5.60
C THR A 147 -1.78 -5.58 6.45
N HIS A 148 -1.13 -6.59 5.84
CA HIS A 148 -0.12 -7.41 6.52
C HIS A 148 1.03 -6.57 7.09
N HIS A 149 1.64 -5.71 6.26
CA HIS A 149 2.79 -4.91 6.69
C HIS A 149 2.40 -3.73 7.58
N ARG A 150 1.19 -3.17 7.45
CA ARG A 150 0.67 -2.23 8.44
C ARG A 150 0.48 -2.88 9.81
N GLY A 151 0.01 -4.13 9.87
CA GLY A 151 -0.05 -4.89 11.10
C GLY A 151 1.32 -5.04 11.77
N GLN A 152 2.38 -5.27 10.99
CA GLN A 152 3.76 -5.27 11.50
C GLN A 152 4.18 -3.89 12.03
N ALA A 153 3.91 -2.82 11.26
CA ALA A 153 4.22 -1.46 11.69
C ALA A 153 3.45 -1.07 12.95
N SER A 154 2.16 -1.40 13.06
CA SER A 154 1.35 -1.10 14.25
C SER A 154 1.85 -1.84 15.49
N THR A 155 2.29 -3.09 15.35
CA THR A 155 2.93 -3.84 16.45
C THR A 155 4.19 -3.13 16.93
N LEU A 156 5.06 -2.66 16.02
CA LEU A 156 6.28 -1.93 16.39
C LEU A 156 5.98 -0.58 17.06
N LEU A 157 4.92 0.11 16.62
CA LEU A 157 4.43 1.34 17.25
C LEU A 157 3.92 1.06 18.67
N SER A 158 3.10 0.02 18.87
CA SER A 158 2.61 -0.39 20.18
C SER A 158 3.74 -0.76 21.14
N GLN A 159 4.80 -1.44 20.67
CA GLN A 159 6.01 -1.70 21.45
C GLN A 159 6.77 -0.41 21.83
N SER A 160 6.49 0.69 21.14
CA SER A 160 7.00 2.03 21.46
C SER A 160 5.96 2.87 22.24
N SER A 161 4.95 2.24 22.84
CA SER A 161 3.87 2.87 23.60
C SER A 161 3.02 3.87 22.79
N VAL A 162 2.89 3.64 21.47
CA VAL A 162 2.05 4.45 20.59
C VAL A 162 0.92 3.59 20.03
N ASP A 163 -0.32 4.03 20.26
CA ASP A 163 -1.54 3.40 19.76
C ASP A 163 -1.98 4.06 18.45
N ILE A 164 -2.38 3.26 17.47
CA ILE A 164 -2.94 3.74 16.19
C ILE A 164 -4.47 3.74 16.16
N GLY A 165 -5.12 3.34 17.25
CA GLY A 165 -6.56 3.22 17.36
C GLY A 165 -7.14 2.00 16.63
N VAL A 166 -8.47 2.02 16.45
CA VAL A 166 -9.22 0.92 15.83
C VAL A 166 -8.85 0.78 14.35
N THR A 167 -8.57 -0.46 13.93
CA THR A 167 -8.13 -0.78 12.55
C THR A 167 -9.09 -1.69 11.80
N ASP A 168 -10.31 -1.84 12.28
CA ASP A 168 -11.28 -2.78 11.72
C ASP A 168 -11.87 -2.25 10.41
N LEU A 169 -11.79 -3.08 9.37
CA LEU A 169 -12.41 -2.80 8.08
C LEU A 169 -13.94 -2.67 8.19
N LEU A 170 -14.53 -3.29 9.22
CA LEU A 170 -15.96 -3.29 9.45
C LEU A 170 -16.58 -1.88 9.44
N GLU A 171 -15.87 -0.88 9.96
CA GLU A 171 -16.31 0.53 9.98
C GLU A 171 -16.47 1.16 8.59
N TRP A 172 -15.94 0.53 7.55
CA TRP A 172 -16.03 0.98 6.14
C TRP A 172 -17.08 0.22 5.34
N LEU A 173 -17.63 -0.87 5.89
CA LEU A 173 -18.63 -1.65 5.18
C LEU A 173 -20.00 -0.99 5.27
N PRO A 174 -20.76 -0.93 4.15
CA PRO A 174 -22.11 -0.35 4.16
C PRO A 174 -23.07 -1.24 4.94
N ASP A 175 -23.94 -0.62 5.73
CA ASP A 175 -25.09 -1.32 6.33
C ASP A 175 -26.04 -1.82 5.23
N GLN A 176 -26.53 -3.04 5.40
CA GLN A 176 -27.60 -3.60 4.56
C GLN A 176 -28.91 -3.56 5.34
N HIS A 177 -29.87 -2.81 4.83
CA HIS A 177 -31.22 -2.68 5.40
C HIS A 177 -32.20 -3.57 4.66
#